data_1d518a7546d0831262946b6865401f16
#
_entry.id   1d518a7546d0831262946b6865401f16
#
_cell.length_a   1.000
_cell.length_b   1.000
_cell.length_c   1.000
_cell.angle_alpha   90.00
_cell.angle_beta   90.00
_cell.angle_gamma   90.00
#
_symmetry.space_group_name_H-M   'P 1'
#
loop_
_entity.id
_entity.type
_entity.pdbx_description
1 polymer ?
#
loop_
_entity_poly.entity_id
_entity_poly.type
_entity_poly.pdbx_seq_one_letter_code
_entity_poly.pdbx_strand_id
1 'polypeptide(L)'
;MTATYIALEGPDGVGKSTVAEELKEILLHRPDPTPYARVRIRHFPTRTLAQCAKEDGRALTAEDYLLDMENWLAFRPSPVEYPDTPTHAVRPDTLYILDRWVLSTAVYASLRGERIPYRSVPTLGWLGRIPLTTFVLMPKTPEALTDPDYPDPDGYDPEAVTEAYLRFLANAIVSSCFSRFIPIVVDREKDTPRSIAQTIAERMEAL
;
A
#
# COMPACT_ATOMS: atom_id res chain seq x y z
N MET A 1 -1.62 -8.90 -22.06
CA MET A 1 -2.25 -8.57 -20.75
C MET A 1 -1.29 -7.66 -20.01
N THR A 2 -1.78 -6.61 -19.38
CA THR A 2 -0.98 -5.71 -18.53
C THR A 2 -0.99 -6.27 -17.10
N ALA A 3 0.08 -6.03 -16.33
CA ALA A 3 0.08 -6.37 -14.91
C ALA A 3 -1.07 -5.65 -14.19
N THR A 4 -1.67 -6.34 -13.23
CA THR A 4 -2.71 -5.77 -12.39
C THR A 4 -2.13 -5.37 -11.05
N TYR A 5 -2.56 -4.22 -10.56
CA TYR A 5 -2.12 -3.68 -9.28
C TYR A 5 -3.32 -3.40 -8.39
N ILE A 6 -3.20 -3.76 -7.12
CA ILE A 6 -4.07 -3.28 -6.06
C ILE A 6 -3.20 -2.72 -4.94
N ALA A 7 -3.69 -1.72 -4.23
CA ALA A 7 -3.01 -1.24 -3.03
C ALA A 7 -3.86 -1.50 -1.78
N LEU A 8 -3.18 -1.82 -0.69
CA LEU A 8 -3.73 -1.84 0.65
C LEU A 8 -3.19 -0.65 1.40
N GLU A 9 -4.07 0.26 1.76
CA GLU A 9 -3.77 1.50 2.45
C GLU A 9 -4.49 1.53 3.80
N GLY A 10 -4.11 2.44 4.67
CA GLY A 10 -4.74 2.61 5.98
C GLY A 10 -3.70 2.85 7.08
N PRO A 11 -4.14 3.21 8.28
CA PRO A 11 -3.28 3.48 9.43
C PRO A 11 -2.36 2.31 9.79
N ASP A 12 -1.28 2.60 10.50
CA ASP A 12 -0.44 1.57 11.08
C ASP A 12 -1.20 0.81 12.16
N GLY A 13 -0.90 -0.46 12.33
CA GLY A 13 -1.63 -1.31 13.26
C GLY A 13 -2.98 -1.85 12.75
N VAL A 14 -3.53 -1.37 11.62
CA VAL A 14 -4.84 -1.86 11.10
C VAL A 14 -4.78 -3.28 10.50
N GLY A 15 -3.60 -3.85 10.35
CA GLY A 15 -3.42 -5.24 9.89
C GLY A 15 -3.18 -5.42 8.38
N LYS A 16 -2.79 -4.36 7.65
CA LYS A 16 -2.57 -4.40 6.19
C LYS A 16 -1.72 -5.56 5.69
N SER A 17 -0.55 -5.74 6.30
CA SER A 17 0.42 -6.76 5.85
C SER A 17 -0.12 -8.18 6.06
N THR A 18 -0.82 -8.41 7.17
CA THR A 18 -1.46 -9.70 7.46
C THR A 18 -2.61 -9.97 6.46
N VAL A 19 -3.42 -8.95 6.19
CA VAL A 19 -4.50 -9.04 5.18
C VAL A 19 -3.91 -9.28 3.78
N ALA A 20 -2.76 -8.68 3.44
CA ALA A 20 -2.10 -8.90 2.16
C ALA A 20 -1.66 -10.36 1.97
N GLU A 21 -1.10 -11.00 3.00
CA GLU A 21 -0.70 -12.41 2.93
C GLU A 21 -1.94 -13.32 2.83
N GLU A 22 -2.99 -13.09 3.62
CA GLU A 22 -4.24 -13.85 3.52
C GLU A 22 -4.90 -13.69 2.14
N LEU A 23 -4.90 -12.47 1.59
CA LEU A 23 -5.44 -12.21 0.26
C LEU A 23 -4.66 -12.96 -0.82
N LYS A 24 -3.34 -12.96 -0.74
CA LYS A 24 -2.48 -13.74 -1.64
C LYS A 24 -2.82 -15.22 -1.58
N GLU A 25 -2.96 -15.80 -0.37
CA GLU A 25 -3.33 -17.20 -0.20
C GLU A 25 -4.71 -17.52 -0.79
N ILE A 26 -5.71 -16.66 -0.54
CA ILE A 26 -7.05 -16.81 -1.11
C ILE A 26 -6.98 -16.81 -2.65
N LEU A 27 -6.27 -15.85 -3.24
CA LEU A 27 -6.20 -15.70 -4.68
C LEU A 27 -5.43 -16.83 -5.38
N LEU A 28 -4.42 -17.42 -4.73
CA LEU A 28 -3.66 -18.53 -5.28
C LEU A 28 -4.37 -19.88 -5.17
N HIS A 29 -5.28 -20.05 -4.20
CA HIS A 29 -5.95 -21.33 -3.91
C HIS A 29 -7.43 -21.36 -4.33
N ARG A 30 -7.86 -20.42 -5.16
CA ARG A 30 -9.24 -20.43 -5.68
C ARG A 30 -9.49 -21.64 -6.59
N PRO A 31 -10.70 -22.24 -6.49
CA PRO A 31 -11.07 -23.36 -7.37
C PRO A 31 -11.23 -22.92 -8.83
N ASP A 32 -11.64 -21.68 -9.06
CA ASP A 32 -11.76 -21.11 -10.39
C ASP A 32 -10.42 -20.49 -10.84
N PRO A 33 -10.06 -20.68 -12.13
CA PRO A 33 -8.80 -20.13 -12.64
C PRO A 33 -8.80 -18.60 -12.50
N THR A 34 -7.95 -18.13 -11.61
CA THR A 34 -7.70 -16.68 -11.54
C THR A 34 -7.01 -16.23 -12.83
N PRO A 35 -7.24 -14.99 -13.29
CA PRO A 35 -6.52 -14.46 -14.44
C PRO A 35 -5.01 -14.26 -14.15
N TYR A 36 -4.58 -14.57 -12.92
CA TYR A 36 -3.22 -14.35 -12.46
C TYR A 36 -2.51 -15.68 -12.22
N ALA A 37 -1.41 -15.90 -12.93
CA ALA A 37 -0.53 -17.04 -12.65
C ALA A 37 0.34 -16.82 -11.40
N ARG A 38 0.43 -15.58 -10.93
CA ARG A 38 1.24 -15.18 -9.77
C ARG A 38 0.60 -14.05 -9.00
N VAL A 39 0.75 -14.11 -7.68
CA VAL A 39 0.41 -13.00 -6.76
C VAL A 39 1.66 -12.63 -5.98
N ARG A 40 2.02 -11.36 -5.97
CA ARG A 40 3.20 -10.84 -5.27
C ARG A 40 2.86 -9.67 -4.39
N ILE A 41 3.37 -9.66 -3.17
CA ILE A 41 3.26 -8.55 -2.24
C ILE A 41 4.51 -7.68 -2.35
N ARG A 42 4.31 -6.37 -2.34
CA ARG A 42 5.35 -5.36 -2.26
C ARG A 42 5.06 -4.41 -1.13
N HIS A 43 6.02 -4.29 -0.23
CA HIS A 43 5.96 -3.33 0.87
C HIS A 43 6.75 -2.08 0.50
N PHE A 44 6.22 -0.91 0.88
CA PHE A 44 6.93 0.35 0.79
C PHE A 44 7.07 0.98 2.17
N PRO A 45 8.26 1.50 2.53
CA PRO A 45 9.46 1.50 1.68
C PRO A 45 10.02 0.08 1.46
N THR A 46 10.80 -0.09 0.41
CA THR A 46 11.55 -1.33 0.21
C THR A 46 12.52 -1.56 1.36
N ARG A 47 12.81 -2.83 1.67
CA ARG A 47 13.77 -3.16 2.74
C ARG A 47 15.13 -2.51 2.53
N THR A 48 15.57 -2.39 1.29
CA THR A 48 16.86 -1.75 0.96
C THR A 48 16.84 -0.28 1.35
N LEU A 49 15.80 0.47 0.98
CA LEU A 49 15.71 1.88 1.36
C LEU A 49 15.64 2.06 2.87
N ALA A 50 14.80 1.26 3.54
CA ALA A 50 14.68 1.32 5.00
C ALA A 50 16.00 1.01 5.72
N GLN A 51 16.76 0.02 5.22
CA GLN A 51 18.06 -0.33 5.76
C GLN A 51 19.09 0.78 5.57
N CYS A 52 19.19 1.35 4.36
CA CYS A 52 20.08 2.48 4.10
C CYS A 52 19.77 3.68 4.99
N ALA A 53 18.50 4.06 5.13
CA ALA A 53 18.11 5.16 6.00
C ALA A 53 18.49 4.92 7.47
N LYS A 54 18.33 3.68 7.95
CA LYS A 54 18.73 3.28 9.30
C LYS A 54 20.25 3.36 9.50
N GLU A 55 21.03 2.90 8.53
CA GLU A 55 22.51 2.97 8.56
C GLU A 55 23.00 4.42 8.54
N ASP A 56 22.33 5.29 7.79
CA ASP A 56 22.60 6.73 7.74
C ASP A 56 22.09 7.49 8.98
N GLY A 57 21.34 6.84 9.88
CA GLY A 57 20.76 7.46 11.07
C GLY A 57 19.71 8.54 10.75
N ARG A 58 19.05 8.47 9.61
CA ARG A 58 18.06 9.44 9.15
C ARG A 58 16.66 8.86 9.06
N ALA A 59 15.65 9.69 9.26
CA ALA A 59 14.27 9.34 8.96
C ALA A 59 14.01 9.37 7.43
N LEU A 60 13.08 8.53 6.98
CA LEU A 60 12.60 8.56 5.60
C LEU A 60 11.63 9.73 5.40
N THR A 61 11.80 10.45 4.31
CA THR A 61 10.93 11.54 3.89
C THR A 61 9.88 11.06 2.89
N ALA A 62 8.84 11.88 2.66
CA ALA A 62 7.85 11.59 1.61
C ALA A 62 8.50 11.44 0.23
N GLU A 63 9.56 12.20 -0.05
CA GLU A 63 10.30 12.12 -1.31
C GLU A 63 11.01 10.76 -1.46
N ASP A 64 11.61 10.24 -0.39
CA ASP A 64 12.24 8.92 -0.40
C ASP A 64 11.24 7.83 -0.79
N TYR A 65 10.02 7.87 -0.20
CA TYR A 65 8.96 6.90 -0.53
C TYR A 65 8.50 7.01 -1.98
N LEU A 66 8.29 8.24 -2.49
CA LEU A 66 7.83 8.45 -3.86
C LEU A 66 8.89 7.98 -4.87
N LEU A 67 10.16 8.28 -4.60
CA LEU A 67 11.27 7.86 -5.45
C LEU A 67 11.43 6.33 -5.44
N ASP A 68 11.26 5.69 -4.28
CA ASP A 68 11.32 4.22 -4.15
C ASP A 68 10.20 3.54 -4.98
N MET A 69 8.99 4.07 -4.91
CA MET A 69 7.85 3.60 -5.72
C MET A 69 8.11 3.80 -7.23
N GLU A 70 8.60 4.97 -7.62
CA GLU A 70 8.93 5.30 -9.01
C GLU A 70 10.02 4.37 -9.53
N ASN A 71 11.10 4.20 -8.79
CA ASN A 71 12.20 3.30 -9.14
C ASN A 71 11.71 1.86 -9.28
N TRP A 72 10.87 1.39 -8.37
CA TRP A 72 10.32 0.05 -8.47
C TRP A 72 9.49 -0.17 -9.73
N LEU A 73 8.72 0.82 -10.15
CA LEU A 73 7.91 0.74 -11.37
C LEU A 73 8.73 0.91 -12.65
N ALA A 74 9.74 1.79 -12.60
CA ALA A 74 10.58 2.11 -13.75
C ALA A 74 11.70 1.09 -13.97
N PHE A 75 12.19 0.47 -12.90
CA PHE A 75 13.37 -0.38 -12.96
C PHE A 75 13.01 -1.75 -13.56
N ARG A 76 13.51 -1.98 -14.76
CA ARG A 76 13.68 -3.32 -15.32
C ARG A 76 15.13 -3.74 -15.04
N PRO A 77 15.44 -4.44 -13.95
CA PRO A 77 16.81 -4.90 -13.72
C PRO A 77 17.22 -5.73 -14.93
N SER A 78 18.40 -5.41 -15.45
CA SER A 78 19.03 -6.24 -16.47
C SER A 78 19.26 -7.63 -15.85
N PRO A 79 18.88 -8.72 -16.52
CA PRO A 79 19.11 -10.08 -16.02
C PRO A 79 20.60 -10.41 -15.86
N VAL A 80 21.49 -9.54 -16.32
CA VAL A 80 22.95 -9.72 -16.29
C VAL A 80 23.57 -9.24 -14.98
N GLU A 81 22.97 -8.25 -14.29
CA GLU A 81 23.62 -7.63 -13.12
C GLU A 81 23.30 -8.30 -11.78
N TYR A 82 22.18 -9.00 -11.67
CA TYR A 82 21.77 -9.67 -10.43
C TYR A 82 21.06 -10.98 -10.74
N PRO A 83 21.80 -12.08 -10.96
CA PRO A 83 21.21 -13.38 -11.31
C PRO A 83 20.29 -13.95 -10.22
N ASP A 84 20.48 -13.58 -8.96
CA ASP A 84 19.68 -14.02 -7.82
C ASP A 84 18.56 -13.05 -7.43
N THR A 85 18.50 -11.87 -8.03
CA THR A 85 17.36 -10.97 -7.86
C THR A 85 16.25 -11.44 -8.78
N PRO A 86 15.04 -11.71 -8.26
CA PRO A 86 13.92 -12.04 -9.12
C PRO A 86 13.73 -10.88 -10.08
N THR A 87 13.92 -11.14 -11.38
CA THR A 87 13.71 -10.17 -12.44
C THR A 87 12.34 -9.54 -12.24
N HIS A 88 12.32 -8.27 -11.80
CA HIS A 88 11.11 -7.49 -11.58
C HIS A 88 10.48 -7.00 -12.88
N ALA A 89 10.70 -7.74 -13.98
CA ALA A 89 9.90 -7.52 -15.17
C ALA A 89 8.44 -7.68 -14.76
N VAL A 90 7.71 -6.58 -14.83
CA VAL A 90 6.26 -6.56 -14.69
C VAL A 90 5.71 -7.61 -15.64
N ARG A 91 5.26 -8.74 -15.12
CA ARG A 91 4.74 -9.83 -15.94
C ARG A 91 3.26 -9.65 -16.12
N PRO A 92 2.74 -9.80 -17.34
CA PRO A 92 1.33 -9.55 -17.64
C PRO A 92 0.36 -10.49 -16.92
N ASP A 93 0.84 -11.58 -16.36
CA ASP A 93 0.07 -12.59 -15.63
C ASP A 93 0.22 -12.48 -14.10
N THR A 94 0.72 -11.35 -13.61
CA THR A 94 1.01 -11.15 -12.18
C THR A 94 0.11 -10.07 -11.59
N LEU A 95 -0.53 -10.39 -10.47
CA LEU A 95 -1.14 -9.41 -9.58
C LEU A 95 -0.11 -8.95 -8.55
N TYR A 96 0.04 -7.65 -8.41
CA TYR A 96 0.83 -7.03 -7.36
C TYR A 96 -0.07 -6.44 -6.29
N ILE A 97 0.09 -6.89 -5.05
CA ILE A 97 -0.52 -6.32 -3.86
C ILE A 97 0.52 -5.36 -3.26
N LEU A 98 0.24 -4.07 -3.31
CA LEU A 98 1.10 -3.02 -2.78
C LEU A 98 0.69 -2.74 -1.34
N ASP A 99 1.54 -3.11 -0.38
CA ASP A 99 1.33 -2.77 1.02
C ASP A 99 1.92 -1.39 1.27
N ARG A 100 1.05 -0.41 1.39
CA ARG A 100 1.22 1.04 1.29
C ARG A 100 1.49 1.53 -0.14
N TRP A 101 0.97 2.71 -0.41
CA TRP A 101 1.13 3.43 -1.66
C TRP A 101 1.08 4.94 -1.43
N VAL A 102 0.75 5.69 -2.43
CA VAL A 102 0.78 7.17 -2.39
C VAL A 102 -0.11 7.79 -1.31
N LEU A 103 -1.20 7.15 -0.92
CA LEU A 103 -2.10 7.68 0.11
C LEU A 103 -1.41 7.70 1.47
N SER A 104 -0.80 6.58 1.90
CA SER A 104 -0.01 6.53 3.14
C SER A 104 1.10 7.58 3.12
N THR A 105 1.83 7.70 2.00
CA THR A 105 2.90 8.70 1.88
C THR A 105 2.37 10.11 2.11
N ALA A 106 1.23 10.46 1.51
CA ALA A 106 0.64 11.80 1.67
C ALA A 106 0.13 12.04 3.10
N VAL A 107 -0.52 11.03 3.70
CA VAL A 107 -1.03 11.11 5.08
C VAL A 107 0.11 11.34 6.06
N TYR A 108 1.12 10.49 6.05
CA TYR A 108 2.24 10.59 7.00
C TYR A 108 3.12 11.81 6.76
N ALA A 109 3.32 12.24 5.51
CA ALA A 109 3.97 13.52 5.23
C ALA A 109 3.20 14.69 5.87
N SER A 110 1.87 14.70 5.75
CA SER A 110 1.03 15.73 6.38
C SER A 110 1.15 15.72 7.90
N LEU A 111 1.17 14.55 8.54
CA LEU A 111 1.31 14.41 9.99
C LEU A 111 2.67 14.93 10.50
N ARG A 112 3.73 14.71 9.73
CA ARG A 112 5.07 15.22 10.02
C ARG A 112 5.25 16.71 9.68
N GLY A 113 4.22 17.36 9.12
CA GLY A 113 4.33 18.72 8.62
C GLY A 113 5.26 18.86 7.41
N GLU A 114 5.57 17.76 6.74
CA GLU A 114 6.40 17.75 5.55
C GLU A 114 5.64 18.36 4.36
N ARG A 115 6.36 19.14 3.57
CA ARG A 115 5.88 19.56 2.26
C ARG A 115 6.47 18.63 1.20
N ILE A 116 5.60 17.97 0.43
CA ILE A 116 6.06 17.22 -0.75
C ILE A 116 6.77 18.22 -1.67
N PRO A 117 8.07 18.05 -1.97
CA PRO A 117 8.80 18.97 -2.82
C PRO A 117 8.13 19.12 -4.18
N TYR A 118 8.15 20.35 -4.74
CA TYR A 118 7.54 20.63 -6.04
C TYR A 118 8.06 19.69 -7.15
N ARG A 119 9.32 19.30 -7.09
CA ARG A 119 9.95 18.35 -8.02
C ARG A 119 9.34 16.95 -7.99
N SER A 120 8.73 16.56 -6.86
CA SER A 120 8.09 15.24 -6.68
C SER A 120 6.61 15.25 -7.07
N VAL A 121 6.01 16.41 -7.35
CA VAL A 121 4.62 16.53 -7.79
C VAL A 121 4.35 15.79 -9.11
N PRO A 122 5.23 15.85 -10.14
CA PRO A 122 5.06 15.05 -11.35
C PRO A 122 5.08 13.54 -11.07
N THR A 123 5.99 13.07 -10.20
CA THR A 123 6.06 11.66 -9.77
C THR A 123 4.77 11.24 -9.09
N LEU A 124 4.26 12.02 -8.15
CA LEU A 124 2.99 11.76 -7.48
C LEU A 124 1.82 11.69 -8.48
N GLY A 125 1.76 12.62 -9.43
CA GLY A 125 0.77 12.62 -10.49
C GLY A 125 0.86 11.42 -11.43
N TRP A 126 2.07 10.95 -11.72
CA TRP A 126 2.29 9.77 -12.55
C TRP A 126 1.91 8.47 -11.80
N LEU A 127 2.33 8.31 -10.55
CA LEU A 127 1.95 7.18 -9.71
C LEU A 127 0.43 7.09 -9.53
N GLY A 128 -0.25 8.23 -9.41
CA GLY A 128 -1.70 8.29 -9.33
C GLY A 128 -2.44 7.93 -10.62
N ARG A 129 -1.74 7.92 -11.77
CA ARG A 129 -2.32 7.52 -13.08
C ARG A 129 -2.24 6.03 -13.37
N ILE A 130 -1.55 5.27 -12.53
CA ILE A 130 -1.54 3.82 -12.68
C ILE A 130 -2.95 3.32 -12.41
N PRO A 131 -3.56 2.53 -13.31
CA PRO A 131 -4.88 1.97 -13.09
C PRO A 131 -4.82 1.00 -11.91
N LEU A 132 -5.17 1.50 -10.75
CA LEU A 132 -4.99 0.87 -9.47
C LEU A 132 -6.30 0.92 -8.69
N THR A 133 -6.74 -0.20 -8.18
CA THR A 133 -7.76 -0.23 -7.13
C THR A 133 -7.08 -0.18 -5.78
N THR A 134 -7.46 0.79 -4.97
CA THR A 134 -6.91 0.99 -3.62
C THR A 134 -7.97 0.64 -2.59
N PHE A 135 -7.73 -0.39 -1.81
CA PHE A 135 -8.53 -0.74 -0.65
C PHE A 135 -7.96 -0.02 0.57
N VAL A 136 -8.78 0.78 1.23
CA VAL A 136 -8.35 1.56 2.39
C VAL A 136 -8.99 0.95 3.64
N LEU A 137 -8.17 0.25 4.41
CA LEU A 137 -8.58 -0.37 5.66
C LEU A 137 -8.63 0.71 6.74
N MET A 138 -9.83 0.96 7.25
CA MET A 138 -10.05 1.96 8.29
C MET A 138 -10.54 1.28 9.55
N PRO A 139 -9.96 1.57 10.72
CA PRO A 139 -10.45 1.02 11.96
C PRO A 139 -11.87 1.53 12.21
N LYS A 140 -12.72 0.70 12.81
CA LYS A 140 -14.05 1.11 13.24
C LYS A 140 -14.00 2.21 14.30
N THR A 141 -13.01 2.13 15.18
CA THR A 141 -12.69 3.12 16.19
C THR A 141 -11.19 3.37 16.21
N PRO A 142 -10.72 4.61 16.42
CA PRO A 142 -9.29 4.92 16.45
C PRO A 142 -8.52 4.11 17.50
N GLU A 143 -9.13 3.85 18.65
CA GLU A 143 -8.54 3.10 19.76
C GLU A 143 -8.14 1.68 19.35
N ALA A 144 -8.78 1.13 18.31
CA ALA A 144 -8.41 -0.17 17.78
C ALA A 144 -7.00 -0.20 17.15
N LEU A 145 -6.38 0.95 16.91
CA LEU A 145 -4.99 1.04 16.44
C LEU A 145 -3.97 0.95 17.58
N THR A 146 -4.39 1.17 18.80
CA THR A 146 -3.51 1.06 19.97
C THR A 146 -3.30 -0.41 20.30
N ASP A 147 -2.13 -0.92 19.94
CA ASP A 147 -1.65 -2.22 20.36
C ASP A 147 -0.48 -1.98 21.31
N PRO A 148 -0.60 -2.29 22.61
CA PRO A 148 0.48 -2.08 23.57
C PRO A 148 1.74 -2.88 23.22
N ASP A 149 1.60 -4.01 22.52
CA ASP A 149 2.72 -4.85 22.10
C ASP A 149 3.38 -4.32 20.78
N TYR A 150 2.65 -3.50 20.01
CA TYR A 150 3.10 -2.91 18.75
C TYR A 150 2.75 -1.42 18.68
N PRO A 151 3.39 -0.58 19.51
CA PRO A 151 3.17 0.85 19.45
C PRO A 151 3.55 1.38 18.05
N ASP A 152 2.84 2.42 17.61
CA ASP A 152 3.22 3.12 16.39
C ASP A 152 4.68 3.56 16.49
N PRO A 153 5.56 3.12 15.57
CA PRO A 153 6.98 3.46 15.62
C PRO A 153 7.25 4.95 15.55
N ASP A 154 6.34 5.73 14.96
CA ASP A 154 6.44 7.18 14.83
C ASP A 154 5.71 7.92 15.98
N GLY A 155 4.99 7.19 16.84
CA GLY A 155 4.33 7.73 18.04
C GLY A 155 3.15 8.65 17.74
N TYR A 156 2.49 8.49 16.59
CA TYR A 156 1.32 9.31 16.25
C TYR A 156 0.09 8.91 17.05
N ASP A 157 -0.70 9.91 17.37
CA ASP A 157 -2.03 9.71 17.94
C ASP A 157 -2.96 8.99 16.94
N PRO A 158 -3.55 7.84 17.30
CA PRO A 158 -4.43 7.07 16.44
C PRO A 158 -5.62 7.86 15.88
N GLU A 159 -6.17 8.79 16.65
CA GLU A 159 -7.27 9.64 16.21
C GLU A 159 -6.79 10.59 15.11
N ALA A 160 -5.64 11.25 15.29
CA ALA A 160 -5.05 12.15 14.31
C ALA A 160 -4.73 11.42 12.99
N VAL A 161 -4.20 10.20 13.06
CA VAL A 161 -3.93 9.38 11.88
C VAL A 161 -5.21 9.01 11.17
N THR A 162 -6.22 8.54 11.90
CA THR A 162 -7.53 8.17 11.34
C THR A 162 -8.20 9.35 10.66
N GLU A 163 -8.22 10.52 11.30
CA GLU A 163 -8.77 11.76 10.74
C GLU A 163 -8.03 12.18 9.47
N ALA A 164 -6.69 12.09 9.46
CA ALA A 164 -5.90 12.41 8.29
C ALA A 164 -6.26 11.50 7.10
N TYR A 165 -6.40 10.19 7.31
CA TYR A 165 -6.86 9.27 6.27
C TYR A 165 -8.25 9.64 5.74
N LEU A 166 -9.22 9.91 6.62
CA LEU A 166 -10.58 10.30 6.23
C LEU A 166 -10.58 11.58 5.41
N ARG A 167 -9.79 12.59 5.80
CA ARG A 167 -9.65 13.85 5.06
C ARG A 167 -9.06 13.64 3.66
N PHE A 168 -8.01 12.83 3.55
CA PHE A 168 -7.40 12.53 2.25
C PHE A 168 -8.32 11.70 1.37
N LEU A 169 -9.05 10.73 1.93
CA LEU A 169 -10.05 9.95 1.21
C LEU A 169 -11.18 10.82 0.66
N ALA A 170 -11.73 11.72 1.46
CA ALA A 170 -12.78 12.64 1.02
C ALA A 170 -12.30 13.50 -0.16
N ASN A 171 -11.07 14.02 -0.08
CA ASN A 171 -10.46 14.78 -1.16
C ASN A 171 -10.18 13.94 -2.41
N ALA A 172 -9.72 12.70 -2.24
CA ALA A 172 -9.44 11.78 -3.34
C ALA A 172 -10.71 11.37 -4.09
N ILE A 173 -11.81 11.13 -3.38
CA ILE A 173 -13.12 10.82 -3.97
C ILE A 173 -13.64 12.00 -4.81
N VAL A 174 -13.47 13.22 -4.32
CA VAL A 174 -13.88 14.44 -5.04
C VAL A 174 -12.98 14.71 -6.25
N SER A 175 -11.69 14.42 -6.13
CA SER A 175 -10.69 14.65 -7.19
C SER A 175 -10.63 13.54 -8.23
N SER A 176 -11.43 12.53 -8.13
CA SER A 176 -11.51 11.18 -8.74
C SER A 176 -10.97 10.99 -10.17
N CYS A 177 -9.77 11.47 -10.45
CA CYS A 177 -9.21 11.36 -11.79
C CYS A 177 -8.49 10.04 -12.07
N PHE A 178 -8.04 9.25 -11.06
CA PHE A 178 -6.99 8.27 -11.36
C PHE A 178 -7.00 6.95 -10.58
N SER A 179 -7.66 6.85 -9.42
CA SER A 179 -7.66 5.60 -8.63
C SER A 179 -9.03 5.35 -8.04
N ARG A 180 -9.41 4.08 -8.01
CA ARG A 180 -10.64 3.68 -7.33
C ARG A 180 -10.30 3.40 -5.87
N PHE A 181 -10.78 4.27 -4.98
CA PHE A 181 -10.64 4.07 -3.54
C PHE A 181 -11.86 3.36 -2.97
N ILE A 182 -11.64 2.24 -2.31
CA ILE A 182 -12.68 1.43 -1.71
C ILE A 182 -12.40 1.33 -0.21
N PRO A 183 -13.14 2.07 0.64
CA PRO A 183 -12.97 1.95 2.07
C PRO A 183 -13.51 0.61 2.58
N ILE A 184 -12.77 0.02 3.53
CA ILE A 184 -13.16 -1.18 4.26
C ILE A 184 -13.05 -0.84 5.74
N VAL A 185 -14.17 -0.84 6.43
CA VAL A 185 -14.20 -0.66 7.89
C VAL A 185 -13.82 -1.96 8.57
N VAL A 186 -12.82 -1.91 9.42
CA VAL A 186 -12.29 -3.06 10.16
C VAL A 186 -12.78 -2.99 11.61
N ASP A 187 -13.56 -3.98 12.02
CA ASP A 187 -14.00 -4.17 13.38
C ASP A 187 -13.15 -5.28 14.02
N ARG A 188 -12.12 -4.93 14.78
CA ARG A 188 -11.19 -5.89 15.39
C ARG A 188 -11.85 -6.95 16.28
N GLU A 189 -13.03 -6.68 16.82
CA GLU A 189 -13.77 -7.64 17.63
C GLU A 189 -14.46 -8.72 16.79
N LYS A 190 -14.71 -8.46 15.50
CA LYS A 190 -15.49 -9.34 14.62
C LYS A 190 -14.70 -9.82 13.42
N ASP A 191 -13.80 -8.97 12.90
CA ASP A 191 -13.10 -9.23 11.66
C ASP A 191 -11.77 -9.91 11.92
N THR A 192 -11.54 -10.98 11.20
CA THR A 192 -10.21 -11.60 11.09
C THR A 192 -9.51 -11.09 9.85
N PRO A 193 -8.17 -11.13 9.78
CA PRO A 193 -7.45 -10.80 8.54
C PRO A 193 -7.97 -11.57 7.32
N ARG A 194 -8.36 -12.83 7.52
CA ARG A 194 -8.91 -13.68 6.48
C ARG A 194 -10.29 -13.24 6.01
N SER A 195 -11.20 -12.82 6.91
CA SER A 195 -12.52 -12.30 6.53
C SER A 195 -12.42 -10.98 5.75
N ILE A 196 -11.49 -10.11 6.14
CA ILE A 196 -11.21 -8.87 5.42
C ILE A 196 -10.64 -9.18 4.03
N ALA A 197 -9.67 -10.09 3.93
CA ALA A 197 -9.09 -10.52 2.67
C ALA A 197 -10.14 -11.15 1.75
N GLN A 198 -11.07 -11.94 2.29
CA GLN A 198 -12.18 -12.50 1.53
C GLN A 198 -13.10 -11.41 0.97
N THR A 199 -13.45 -10.41 1.78
CA THR A 199 -14.23 -9.24 1.34
C THR A 199 -13.54 -8.48 0.21
N ILE A 200 -12.22 -8.30 0.29
CA ILE A 200 -11.43 -7.67 -0.77
C ILE A 200 -11.48 -8.49 -2.04
N ALA A 201 -11.27 -9.80 -1.92
CA ALA A 201 -11.29 -10.72 -3.05
C ALA A 201 -12.62 -10.72 -3.80
N GLU A 202 -13.75 -10.73 -3.07
CA GLU A 202 -15.11 -10.64 -3.64
C GLU A 202 -15.35 -9.30 -4.36
N ARG A 203 -14.87 -8.20 -3.76
CA ARG A 203 -14.98 -6.87 -4.39
C ARG A 203 -14.12 -6.74 -5.63
N MET A 204 -12.97 -7.43 -5.69
CA MET A 204 -12.13 -7.47 -6.90
C MET A 204 -12.84 -8.17 -8.07
N GLU A 205 -13.66 -9.18 -7.80
CA GLU A 205 -14.44 -9.86 -8.84
C GLU A 205 -15.59 -9.01 -9.41
N ALA A 206 -16.11 -8.11 -8.60
CA ALA A 206 -17.19 -7.21 -8.99
C ALA A 206 -16.71 -5.97 -9.78
N LEU A 207 -15.40 -5.82 -9.99
CA LEU A 207 -14.76 -4.69 -10.69
C LEU A 207 -14.53 -4.96 -12.16
#